data_997d548b27bf4cce6acd1dbfbb74a14f
#
_entry.id   997d548b27bf4cce6acd1dbfbb74a14f
#
_cell.length_a   1.000
_cell.length_b   1.000
_cell.length_c   1.000
_cell.angle_alpha   90.00
_cell.angle_beta   90.00
_cell.angle_gamma   90.00
#
_symmetry.space_group_name_H-M   'P 1'
#
loop_
_entity.id
_entity.type
_entity.pdbx_description
1 polymer ?
#
loop_
_entity_poly.entity_id
_entity_poly.type
_entity_poly.pdbx_seq_one_letter_code
_entity_poly.pdbx_strand_id
1 'polypeptide(L)' 'MDDGDVITMSKRGQWVNRVVGGEELSQSFRSREEAEDAGRELALQLGSRHVVVESEETDDGT' A
#
# COMPACT_ATOMS: atom_id res chain seq x y z
N MET A 1 -2.86 -11.95 5.94
CA MET A 1 -3.03 -10.61 6.48
C MET A 1 -4.43 -10.45 7.00
N ASP A 2 -4.55 -9.66 8.03
CA ASP A 2 -5.84 -9.45 8.64
C ASP A 2 -6.60 -8.34 7.94
N ASP A 3 -7.90 -8.39 8.03
CA ASP A 3 -8.73 -7.33 7.48
C ASP A 3 -8.35 -6.01 8.13
N GLY A 4 -8.31 -4.98 7.32
CA GLY A 4 -7.97 -3.65 7.79
C GLY A 4 -6.51 -3.30 7.66
N ASP A 5 -5.65 -4.27 7.40
CA ASP A 5 -4.25 -3.97 7.19
C ASP A 5 -4.08 -3.13 5.93
N VAL A 6 -3.11 -2.23 5.98
CA VAL A 6 -2.86 -1.33 4.86
C VAL A 6 -1.60 -1.78 4.15
N ILE A 7 -1.71 -1.95 2.85
CA ILE A 7 -0.60 -2.38 2.01
C ILE A 7 -0.21 -1.25 1.08
N THR A 8 1.05 -0.85 1.13
CA THR A 8 1.61 0.10 0.20
C THR A 8 2.37 -0.68 -0.86
N MET A 9 2.01 -0.49 -2.11
CA MET A 9 2.60 -1.27 -3.18
C MET A 9 2.75 -0.44 -4.43
N SER A 10 3.62 -0.91 -5.30
CA SER A 10 3.85 -0.28 -6.57
C SER A 10 2.98 -0.95 -7.62
N LYS A 11 2.36 -0.14 -8.45
CA LYS A 11 1.50 -0.68 -9.49
C LYS A 11 1.64 0.21 -10.71
N ARG A 12 2.19 -0.35 -11.77
CA ARG A 12 2.34 0.36 -13.05
C ARG A 12 3.07 1.68 -12.89
N GLY A 13 4.13 1.67 -12.11
CA GLY A 13 4.94 2.85 -11.94
C GLY A 13 4.39 3.85 -10.96
N GLN A 14 3.32 3.53 -10.28
CA GLN A 14 2.74 4.39 -9.27
C GLN A 14 2.69 3.66 -7.95
N TRP A 15 2.64 4.41 -6.88
CA TRP A 15 2.51 3.83 -5.55
C TRP A 15 1.10 4.02 -5.05
N VAL A 16 0.51 2.95 -4.56
CA VAL A 16 -0.88 2.98 -4.11
C VAL A 16 -0.97 2.32 -2.74
N ASN A 17 -2.01 2.66 -2.02
CA ASN A 17 -2.33 2.02 -0.76
C ASN A 17 -3.61 1.24 -0.91
N ARG A 18 -3.65 0.10 -0.24
CA ARG A 18 -4.79 -0.78 -0.34
C ARG A 18 -5.12 -1.31 1.04
N VAL A 19 -6.40 -1.41 1.35
CA VAL A 19 -6.84 -1.94 2.63
C VAL A 19 -7.36 -3.35 2.43
N VAL A 20 -6.80 -4.28 3.18
CA VAL A 20 -7.18 -5.69 3.04
C VAL A 20 -8.63 -5.86 3.51
N GLY A 21 -9.41 -6.49 2.67
CA GLY A 21 -10.80 -6.74 3.01
C GLY A 21 -11.69 -5.54 2.86
N GLY A 22 -11.13 -4.42 2.48
CA GLY A 22 -11.90 -3.21 2.28
C GLY A 22 -11.86 -2.77 0.84
N GLU A 23 -12.33 -1.58 0.62
CA GLU A 23 -12.32 -1.02 -0.71
C GLU A 23 -10.92 -0.61 -1.09
N GLU A 24 -10.61 -0.76 -2.35
CA GLU A 24 -9.34 -0.31 -2.85
C GLU A 24 -9.33 1.21 -2.88
N LEU A 25 -8.29 1.78 -2.31
CA LEU A 25 -8.16 3.23 -2.34
C LEU A 25 -7.74 3.66 -3.73
N SER A 26 -8.33 4.75 -4.19
CA SER A 26 -8.02 5.21 -5.53
C SER A 26 -6.92 6.24 -5.55
N GLN A 27 -6.29 6.50 -4.43
CA GLN A 27 -5.20 7.46 -4.39
C GLN A 27 -3.92 6.84 -4.90
N SER A 28 -3.17 7.60 -5.67
CA SER A 28 -1.86 7.18 -6.10
C SER A 28 -0.86 8.26 -5.71
N PHE A 29 0.39 7.86 -5.59
CA PHE A 29 1.43 8.75 -5.12
C PHE A 29 2.60 8.67 -6.07
N ARG A 30 3.39 9.72 -6.10
CA ARG A 30 4.53 9.78 -7.01
C ARG A 30 5.73 9.05 -6.45
N SER A 31 5.84 8.98 -5.14
CA SER A 31 7.00 8.37 -4.55
C SER A 31 6.56 7.37 -3.51
N ARG A 32 7.48 6.47 -3.23
CA ARG A 32 7.25 5.48 -2.21
C ARG A 32 7.08 6.12 -0.85
N GLU A 33 7.90 7.14 -0.57
CA GLU A 33 7.83 7.79 0.72
C GLU A 33 6.46 8.38 1.00
N GLU A 34 5.91 9.04 0.00
CA GLU A 34 4.60 9.63 0.17
C GLU A 34 3.55 8.56 0.44
N ALA A 35 3.63 7.47 -0.32
CA ALA A 35 2.66 6.41 -0.14
C ALA A 35 2.82 5.74 1.22
N GLU A 36 4.06 5.56 1.64
CA GLU A 36 4.30 4.93 2.94
C GLU A 36 3.77 5.80 4.07
N ASP A 37 4.00 7.09 3.99
CA ASP A 37 3.51 7.99 5.03
C ASP A 37 1.99 7.94 5.10
N ALA A 38 1.35 8.02 3.96
CA ALA A 38 -0.12 7.99 3.92
C ALA A 38 -0.64 6.65 4.42
N GLY A 39 0.02 5.57 4.03
CA GLY A 39 -0.42 4.25 4.45
C GLY A 39 -0.25 4.03 5.94
N ARG A 40 0.85 4.52 6.49
CA ARG A 40 1.08 4.40 7.92
C ARG A 40 0.03 5.18 8.70
N GLU A 41 -0.26 6.37 8.24
CA GLU A 41 -1.27 7.19 8.90
C GLU A 41 -2.62 6.49 8.87
N LEU A 42 -2.98 5.95 7.73
CA LEU A 42 -4.24 5.25 7.59
C LEU A 42 -4.31 4.04 8.51
N ALA A 43 -3.23 3.28 8.58
CA ALA A 43 -3.20 2.12 9.45
C ALA A 43 -3.35 2.51 10.90
N LEU A 44 -2.75 3.62 11.30
CA LEU A 44 -2.92 4.10 12.65
C LEU A 44 -4.36 4.45 12.95
N GLN A 45 -5.03 5.09 12.01
CA GLN A 45 -6.42 5.44 12.21
C GLN A 45 -7.30 4.21 12.31
N LEU A 46 -6.96 3.17 11.56
CA LEU A 46 -7.73 1.94 11.58
C LEU A 46 -7.34 1.01 12.71
N GLY A 47 -6.23 1.29 13.36
CA GLY A 47 -5.73 0.38 14.38
C GLY A 47 -5.20 -0.91 13.80
N SER A 48 -4.66 -0.85 12.59
CA SER A 48 -4.22 -2.04 11.88
C SER A 48 -2.73 -1.93 11.60
N ARG A 49 -2.21 -2.85 10.79
CA ARG A 49 -0.81 -2.88 10.45
C ARG A 49 -0.57 -2.24 9.10
N HIS A 50 0.65 -1.77 8.92
CA HIS A 50 1.08 -1.20 7.66
C HIS A 50 2.16 -2.08 7.07
N VAL A 51 1.95 -2.53 5.84
CA VAL A 51 2.87 -3.42 5.15
C VAL A 51 3.29 -2.76 3.86
N VAL A 52 4.58 -2.81 3.56
CA VAL A 52 5.10 -2.25 2.31
C VAL A 52 5.58 -3.40 1.45
N VAL A 53 5.05 -3.48 0.24
CA VAL A 53 5.47 -4.48 -0.73
C VAL A 53 6.41 -3.78 -1.70
N GLU A 54 7.68 -4.15 -1.63
CA GLU A 54 8.67 -3.44 -2.40
C GLU A 54 8.77 -3.90 -3.82
N SER A 55 8.57 -5.19 -4.05
CA SER A 55 8.72 -5.69 -5.39
C SER A 55 7.40 -5.59 -6.11
N GLU A 56 7.50 -5.25 -7.36
CA GLU A 56 6.31 -5.25 -8.15
C GLU A 56 5.98 -6.64 -8.58
N GLU A 57 4.79 -6.77 -9.06
CA GLU A 57 4.35 -8.05 -9.54
C GLU A 57 5.23 -8.52 -10.66
N THR A 58 5.94 -7.65 -11.23
CA THR A 58 6.84 -8.12 -12.19
C THR A 58 7.99 -8.74 -11.56
N ASP A 59 8.35 -8.67 -11.49
CA ASP A 59 9.55 -9.04 -11.37
C ASP A 59 10.04 -10.11 -11.96
N ASP A 60 10.19 -10.20 -12.42
CA ASP A 60 10.40 -10.84 -12.94
C ASP A 60 10.86 -11.37 -13.16
N GLY A 61 11.08 -11.43 -13.30
CA GLY A 61 11.52 -11.88 -13.47
C GLY A 61 12.14 -12.28 -13.60
N THR A 62 12.22 -12.21 -13.51
CA THR A 62 12.82 -12.61 -13.59
C THR A 62 12.86 -13.04 -13.65
#